data_8abdce2b59f4caed80e1cbf70c4983c6
#
_entry.id   8abdce2b59f4caed80e1cbf70c4983c6
#
_cell.length_a   1.000
_cell.length_b   1.000
_cell.length_c   1.000
_cell.angle_alpha   90.00
_cell.angle_beta   90.00
_cell.angle_gamma   90.00
#
_symmetry.space_group_name_H-M   'P 1'
#
loop_
_entity.id
_entity.type
_entity.pdbx_description
1 polymer ?
#
loop_
_entity_poly.entity_id
_entity_poly.type
_entity_poly.pdbx_seq_one_letter_code
_entity_poly.pdbx_strand_id
1 'polypeptide(L)'
;MVRLSRIMALSCFIVSITGGLSSLVAADKKSETIKPSGIHEDCIELVPGQILDYSFEASKPVDFNLHCHEDSEVSYEISKDGVSADKGTFVCKKKQYYCLMWTNPGSEPVGLTYSHSIGKK
;
A
#
# COMPACT_ATOMS: atom_id res chain seq x y z
N MET A 1 -53.89 17.60 -53.06
CA MET A 1 -52.58 16.86 -52.98
C MET A 1 -51.99 17.08 -51.60
N VAL A 2 -52.13 16.12 -50.76
CA VAL A 2 -51.58 16.19 -49.38
C VAL A 2 -50.26 15.45 -49.40
N ARG A 3 -49.13 16.16 -49.19
CA ARG A 3 -47.81 15.53 -49.04
C ARG A 3 -47.67 15.06 -47.58
N LEU A 4 -47.69 13.78 -47.36
CA LEU A 4 -47.28 13.20 -46.09
C LEU A 4 -45.77 13.36 -45.91
N SER A 5 -45.38 14.21 -45.02
CA SER A 5 -44.00 14.32 -44.57
C SER A 5 -43.72 13.17 -43.58
N ARG A 6 -42.90 12.22 -44.00
CA ARG A 6 -42.43 11.13 -43.11
C ARG A 6 -41.38 11.72 -42.19
N ILE A 7 -41.75 11.89 -40.95
CA ILE A 7 -40.81 12.19 -39.89
C ILE A 7 -40.09 10.89 -39.54
N MET A 8 -38.84 10.79 -39.95
CA MET A 8 -37.92 9.73 -39.51
C MET A 8 -37.54 10.01 -38.07
N ALA A 9 -38.10 9.26 -37.14
CA ALA A 9 -37.64 9.29 -35.79
C ALA A 9 -36.27 8.59 -35.70
N LEU A 10 -35.26 9.39 -35.53
CA LEU A 10 -33.90 8.90 -35.27
C LEU A 10 -33.88 8.41 -33.82
N SER A 11 -33.99 7.09 -33.66
CA SER A 11 -33.87 6.47 -32.35
C SER A 11 -32.39 6.52 -31.94
N CYS A 12 -32.09 7.42 -31.01
CA CYS A 12 -30.77 7.51 -30.43
C CYS A 12 -30.63 6.34 -29.42
N PHE A 13 -29.96 5.27 -29.83
CA PHE A 13 -29.56 4.20 -28.94
C PHE A 13 -28.44 4.74 -28.02
N ILE A 14 -28.80 5.11 -26.82
CA ILE A 14 -27.81 5.38 -25.77
C ILE A 14 -27.31 4.03 -25.28
N VAL A 15 -26.14 3.63 -25.80
CA VAL A 15 -25.42 2.50 -25.22
C VAL A 15 -24.84 2.98 -23.89
N SER A 16 -25.55 2.68 -22.81
CA SER A 16 -25.00 2.87 -21.49
C SER A 16 -23.89 1.83 -21.27
N ILE A 17 -22.66 2.24 -21.51
CA ILE A 17 -21.50 1.44 -21.12
C ILE A 17 -21.40 1.55 -19.61
N THR A 18 -22.05 0.64 -18.88
CA THR A 18 -21.77 0.41 -17.48
C THR A 18 -20.44 -0.31 -17.41
N GLY A 19 -19.36 0.47 -17.57
CA GLY A 19 -18.03 -0.03 -17.24
C GLY A 19 -18.02 -0.30 -15.75
N GLY A 20 -17.93 -1.56 -15.36
CA GLY A 20 -17.67 -1.93 -13.98
C GLY A 20 -16.35 -1.29 -13.58
N LEU A 21 -16.42 -0.18 -12.85
CA LEU A 21 -15.27 0.35 -12.14
C LEU A 21 -14.91 -0.69 -11.07
N SER A 22 -13.92 -1.55 -11.39
CA SER A 22 -13.18 -2.21 -10.35
C SER A 22 -12.62 -1.09 -9.47
N SER A 23 -13.26 -0.82 -8.33
CA SER A 23 -12.70 0.12 -7.38
C SER A 23 -11.39 -0.49 -6.89
N LEU A 24 -10.30 -0.05 -7.50
CA LEU A 24 -8.99 -0.17 -6.89
C LEU A 24 -9.07 0.65 -5.60
N VAL A 25 -9.33 -0.04 -4.49
CA VAL A 25 -9.19 0.58 -3.18
C VAL A 25 -7.71 0.88 -3.05
N ALA A 26 -7.33 2.14 -3.33
CA ALA A 26 -6.00 2.60 -3.02
C ALA A 26 -5.79 2.41 -1.53
N ALA A 27 -4.73 1.71 -1.13
CA ALA A 27 -4.35 1.61 0.26
C ALA A 27 -4.22 3.01 0.85
N ASP A 28 -4.79 3.25 2.02
CA ASP A 28 -4.73 4.53 2.71
C ASP A 28 -3.28 4.87 3.02
N LYS A 29 -2.86 6.07 2.62
CA LYS A 29 -1.53 6.58 2.92
C LYS A 29 -1.52 7.14 4.33
N LYS A 30 -0.51 6.76 5.10
CA LYS A 30 -0.24 7.27 6.43
C LYS A 30 1.00 8.15 6.39
N SER A 31 0.97 9.26 7.11
CA SER A 31 2.08 10.20 7.19
C SER A 31 2.53 10.36 8.63
N GLU A 32 3.84 10.21 8.85
CA GLU A 32 4.47 10.31 10.15
C GLU A 32 5.75 11.15 10.07
N THR A 33 6.14 11.72 11.19
CA THR A 33 7.44 12.37 11.33
C THR A 33 8.29 11.57 12.30
N ILE A 34 9.46 11.14 11.84
CA ILE A 34 10.40 10.39 12.68
C ILE A 34 11.48 11.34 13.16
N LYS A 35 11.54 11.59 14.47
CA LYS A 35 12.57 12.43 15.08
C LYS A 35 13.96 11.80 14.93
N PRO A 36 15.05 12.59 15.08
CA PRO A 36 16.41 12.06 15.04
C PRO A 36 16.58 10.87 15.99
N SER A 37 17.20 9.80 15.49
CA SER A 37 17.38 8.53 16.20
C SER A 37 16.08 7.84 16.61
N GLY A 38 14.95 8.31 16.08
CA GLY A 38 13.63 7.77 16.39
C GLY A 38 13.24 6.61 15.48
N ILE A 39 12.16 5.94 15.86
CA ILE A 39 11.60 4.80 15.17
C ILE A 39 10.10 5.01 14.97
N HIS A 40 9.58 4.63 13.80
CA HIS A 40 8.17 4.42 13.58
C HIS A 40 7.94 2.95 13.24
N GLU A 41 6.94 2.35 13.85
CA GLU A 41 6.65 0.93 13.68
C GLU A 41 5.14 0.72 13.51
N ASP A 42 4.78 -0.15 12.56
CA ASP A 42 3.38 -0.54 12.31
C ASP A 42 3.32 -2.06 12.19
N CYS A 43 2.65 -2.70 13.16
CA CYS A 43 2.59 -4.16 13.25
C CYS A 43 1.23 -4.69 12.81
N ILE A 44 1.25 -5.75 12.02
CA ILE A 44 0.08 -6.34 11.37
C ILE A 44 0.10 -7.84 11.60
N GLU A 45 -1.01 -8.41 12.09
CA GLU A 45 -1.15 -9.86 12.16
C GLU A 45 -1.41 -10.43 10.77
N LEU A 46 -0.58 -11.37 10.35
CA LEU A 46 -0.74 -12.10 9.10
C LEU A 46 -0.84 -13.59 9.38
N VAL A 47 -1.63 -14.29 8.55
CA VAL A 47 -1.77 -15.73 8.55
C VAL A 47 -1.21 -16.33 7.27
N PRO A 48 -0.85 -17.63 7.26
CA PRO A 48 -0.28 -18.27 6.08
C PRO A 48 -1.15 -18.08 4.83
N GLY A 49 -0.51 -17.72 3.71
CA GLY A 49 -1.16 -17.47 2.43
C GLY A 49 -1.54 -16.02 2.20
N GLN A 50 -1.50 -15.17 3.22
CA GLN A 50 -1.69 -13.74 3.03
C GLN A 50 -0.46 -13.10 2.42
N ILE A 51 -0.69 -12.07 1.62
CA ILE A 51 0.35 -11.31 0.93
C ILE A 51 0.28 -9.87 1.44
N LEU A 52 1.39 -9.38 1.95
CA LEU A 52 1.55 -7.99 2.36
C LEU A 52 2.28 -7.25 1.24
N ASP A 53 1.62 -6.25 0.67
CA ASP A 53 2.24 -5.29 -0.22
C ASP A 53 2.47 -4.00 0.55
N TYR A 54 3.68 -3.45 0.47
CA TYR A 54 4.02 -2.19 1.12
C TYR A 54 4.69 -1.23 0.15
N SER A 55 4.59 0.04 0.47
CA SER A 55 5.24 1.11 -0.27
C SER A 55 5.48 2.27 0.68
N PHE A 56 6.64 2.92 0.59
CA PHE A 56 6.92 4.12 1.36
C PHE A 56 7.85 5.09 0.64
N GLU A 57 7.75 6.34 1.07
CA GLU A 57 8.65 7.42 0.71
C GLU A 57 9.05 8.19 1.97
N ALA A 58 10.31 8.54 2.07
CA ALA A 58 10.86 9.33 3.16
C ALA A 58 11.58 10.57 2.61
N SER A 59 11.54 11.66 3.36
CA SER A 59 12.20 12.91 2.97
C SER A 59 13.74 12.82 2.99
N LYS A 60 14.27 11.84 3.72
CA LYS A 60 15.71 11.54 3.84
C LYS A 60 15.88 10.03 3.98
N PRO A 61 17.10 9.49 3.74
CA PRO A 61 17.35 8.06 3.89
C PRO A 61 17.02 7.56 5.30
N VAL A 62 16.33 6.43 5.36
CA VAL A 62 15.97 5.72 6.59
C VAL A 62 16.43 4.26 6.50
N ASP A 63 16.52 3.61 7.64
CA ASP A 63 16.71 2.18 7.71
C ASP A 63 15.34 1.52 7.85
N PHE A 64 15.05 0.58 6.99
CA PHE A 64 13.74 -0.07 6.92
C PHE A 64 13.88 -1.57 7.10
N ASN A 65 12.95 -2.17 7.86
CA ASN A 65 12.84 -3.62 7.91
C ASN A 65 11.39 -4.07 8.11
N LEU A 66 11.15 -5.30 7.75
CA LEU A 66 9.97 -6.08 8.11
C LEU A 66 10.45 -7.22 9.00
N HIS A 67 9.95 -7.28 10.21
CA HIS A 67 10.37 -8.29 11.17
C HIS A 67 9.20 -8.87 11.94
N CYS A 68 9.42 -10.02 12.57
CA CYS A 68 8.51 -10.58 13.56
C CYS A 68 9.32 -11.06 14.77
N HIS A 69 8.64 -11.18 15.90
CA HIS A 69 9.22 -11.69 17.12
C HIS A 69 8.83 -13.16 17.28
N GLU A 70 9.83 -14.04 17.36
CA GLU A 70 9.65 -15.46 17.64
C GLU A 70 10.31 -15.78 18.97
N ASP A 71 9.51 -16.03 20.00
CA ASP A 71 9.98 -16.23 21.38
C ASP A 71 10.85 -15.04 21.84
N SER A 72 12.14 -15.26 22.09
CA SER A 72 13.07 -14.19 22.46
C SER A 72 13.90 -13.65 21.30
N GLU A 73 13.63 -14.12 20.08
CA GLU A 73 14.41 -13.75 18.91
C GLU A 73 13.60 -12.88 17.95
N VAL A 74 14.29 -12.03 17.19
CA VAL A 74 13.72 -11.21 16.13
C VAL A 74 14.13 -11.81 14.79
N SER A 75 13.15 -12.12 13.95
CA SER A 75 13.36 -12.61 12.60
C SER A 75 13.12 -11.49 11.59
N TYR A 76 14.13 -11.15 10.82
CA TYR A 76 14.05 -10.11 9.79
C TYR A 76 13.73 -10.75 8.44
N GLU A 77 12.55 -10.43 7.91
CA GLU A 77 12.10 -10.92 6.61
C GLU A 77 12.63 -10.05 5.46
N ILE A 78 12.68 -8.74 5.70
CA ILE A 78 13.22 -7.74 4.78
C ILE A 78 14.04 -6.76 5.60
N SER A 79 15.22 -6.39 5.12
CA SER A 79 16.07 -5.40 5.77
C SER A 79 16.83 -4.58 4.73
N LYS A 80 16.64 -3.25 4.78
CA LYS A 80 17.25 -2.31 3.84
C LYS A 80 17.67 -1.05 4.57
N ASP A 81 18.94 -0.71 4.47
CA ASP A 81 19.51 0.45 5.12
C ASP A 81 19.72 1.60 4.14
N GLY A 82 19.51 2.83 4.60
CA GLY A 82 19.82 4.03 3.85
C GLY A 82 18.97 4.23 2.60
N VAL A 83 17.67 3.96 2.68
CA VAL A 83 16.73 4.09 1.55
C VAL A 83 15.73 5.22 1.80
N SER A 84 15.45 6.00 0.75
CA SER A 84 14.44 7.07 0.80
C SER A 84 13.10 6.64 0.24
N ALA A 85 13.02 5.51 -0.41
CA ALA A 85 11.79 4.93 -0.93
C ALA A 85 12.00 3.44 -1.17
N ASP A 86 10.96 2.67 -0.99
CA ASP A 86 10.93 1.25 -1.34
C ASP A 86 9.50 0.76 -1.47
N LYS A 87 9.34 -0.31 -2.19
CA LYS A 87 8.11 -1.07 -2.30
C LYS A 87 8.44 -2.54 -2.44
N GLY A 88 7.59 -3.38 -1.89
CA GLY A 88 7.81 -4.82 -1.97
C GLY A 88 6.60 -5.62 -1.57
N THR A 89 6.77 -6.92 -1.66
CA THR A 89 5.75 -7.91 -1.39
C THR A 89 6.31 -8.97 -0.46
N PHE A 90 5.57 -9.32 0.56
CA PHE A 90 5.91 -10.38 1.49
C PHE A 90 4.78 -11.42 1.53
N VAL A 91 5.11 -12.69 1.32
CA VAL A 91 4.16 -13.80 1.41
C VAL A 91 4.30 -14.44 2.79
N CYS A 92 3.24 -14.38 3.58
CA CYS A 92 3.23 -14.95 4.92
C CYS A 92 3.17 -16.48 4.88
N LYS A 93 4.05 -17.12 5.61
CA LYS A 93 4.11 -18.59 5.75
C LYS A 93 3.77 -19.06 7.17
N LYS A 94 3.88 -18.20 8.16
CA LYS A 94 3.65 -18.50 9.55
C LYS A 94 2.83 -17.40 10.20
N LYS A 95 1.79 -17.74 10.95
CA LYS A 95 0.98 -16.77 11.68
C LYS A 95 1.82 -16.05 12.72
N GLN A 96 1.96 -14.72 12.53
CA GLN A 96 2.73 -13.84 13.40
C GLN A 96 2.23 -12.42 13.28
N TYR A 97 2.65 -11.57 14.22
CA TYR A 97 2.63 -10.11 14.02
C TYR A 97 3.91 -9.71 13.30
N TYR A 98 3.74 -9.14 12.14
CA TYR A 98 4.84 -8.63 11.32
C TYR A 98 4.86 -7.12 11.40
N CYS A 99 6.02 -6.56 11.70
CA CYS A 99 6.18 -5.13 11.92
C CYS A 99 6.99 -4.49 10.81
N LEU A 100 6.40 -3.49 10.15
CA LEU A 100 7.09 -2.56 9.29
C LEU A 100 7.76 -1.54 10.21
N MET A 101 9.07 -1.40 10.13
CA MET A 101 9.81 -0.49 11.00
C MET A 101 10.75 0.40 10.20
N TRP A 102 10.70 1.69 10.50
CA TRP A 102 11.57 2.70 9.92
C TRP A 102 12.35 3.39 11.04
N THR A 103 13.65 3.46 10.87
CA THR A 103 14.55 4.14 11.81
C THR A 103 15.17 5.34 11.11
N ASN A 104 15.16 6.49 11.79
CA ASN A 104 15.86 7.68 11.32
C ASN A 104 17.29 7.69 11.89
N PRO A 105 18.32 7.36 11.08
CA PRO A 105 19.70 7.36 11.58
C PRO A 105 20.34 8.75 11.61
N GLY A 106 19.65 9.75 11.07
CA GLY A 106 20.18 11.10 10.93
C GLY A 106 19.97 11.99 12.13
N SER A 107 20.43 13.23 11.99
CA SER A 107 20.35 14.27 13.04
C SER A 107 19.17 15.21 12.86
N GLU A 108 18.38 15.04 11.82
CA GLU A 108 17.20 15.86 11.53
C GLU A 108 15.93 15.01 11.42
N PRO A 109 14.75 15.59 11.67
CA PRO A 109 13.48 14.88 11.49
C PRO A 109 13.29 14.41 10.03
N VAL A 110 12.65 13.26 9.87
CA VAL A 110 12.32 12.67 8.56
C VAL A 110 10.81 12.59 8.43
N GLY A 111 10.28 13.09 7.32
CA GLY A 111 8.90 12.88 6.93
C GLY A 111 8.75 11.51 6.23
N LEU A 112 7.84 10.69 6.72
CA LEU A 112 7.54 9.37 6.18
C LEU A 112 6.10 9.32 5.70
N THR A 113 5.90 8.85 4.48
CA THR A 113 4.57 8.52 3.94
C THR A 113 4.60 7.07 3.51
N TYR A 114 3.67 6.27 4.01
CA TYR A 114 3.64 4.83 3.70
C TYR A 114 2.23 4.31 3.57
N SER A 115 2.12 3.19 2.90
CA SER A 115 0.88 2.44 2.77
C SER A 115 1.18 0.96 2.71
N HIS A 116 0.20 0.15 3.10
CA HIS A 116 0.25 -1.29 2.94
C HIS A 116 -1.13 -1.83 2.63
N SER A 117 -1.17 -2.99 2.00
CA SER A 117 -2.40 -3.73 1.74
C SER A 117 -2.16 -5.22 1.92
N ILE A 118 -3.21 -5.93 2.31
CA ILE A 118 -3.17 -7.37 2.54
C ILE A 118 -4.07 -8.04 1.52
N GLY A 119 -3.50 -8.99 0.76
CA GLY A 119 -4.21 -9.84 -0.17
C GLY A 119 -4.09 -11.30 0.20
N LYS A 120 -4.73 -12.16 -0.57
CA LYS A 120 -4.60 -13.62 -0.47
C LYS A 120 -4.05 -14.16 -1.78
N LYS A 121 -3.19 -15.14 -1.64
CA LYS A 121 -2.70 -15.88 -2.79
C LYS A 121 -3.75 -16.88 -3.28
#